data_e6f7775f75f913491a36e8c78a77efac
#
_entry.id   e6f7775f75f913491a36e8c78a77efac
#
_cell.length_a   1.000
_cell.length_b   1.000
_cell.length_c   1.000
_cell.angle_alpha   90.00
_cell.angle_beta   90.00
_cell.angle_gamma   90.00
#
_symmetry.space_group_name_H-M   'P 1'
#
loop_
_entity.id
_entity.type
_entity.pdbx_description
1 polymer ?
#
loop_
_entity_poly.entity_id
_entity_poly.type
_entity_poly.pdbx_seq_one_letter_code
_entity_poly.pdbx_strand_id
1 'polypeptide(L)'
;RNLRLRTIIICPPHLKQQWEEYKDEFGFTASVFSTGKVEAALNHYRMIVRPDEKFLIIVDEAHKYKNEFILDYSILHDLCMSNKVMLLTATPFNNRPEDIYSMLKLFQIPSKSTLKTVENLGAAFKDLISRYKDLAEGQRKNILSKSEIKSEADSIAQNIRSIISPLVVRRSRLDLEEIPEYKEDLKRQHINPVIPEPPVQLGYYWGTFVNSIFVH
;
A
#
# COMPACT_ATOMS: atom_id res chain seq x y z
N ARG A 1 18.05 -14.86 9.93
CA ARG A 1 17.39 -15.28 11.19
C ARG A 1 15.94 -15.60 10.83
N ASN A 2 15.56 -16.88 10.84
CA ASN A 2 14.18 -17.32 10.64
C ASN A 2 13.34 -16.85 11.83
N LEU A 3 12.64 -15.74 11.66
CA LEU A 3 11.61 -15.30 12.59
C LEU A 3 10.38 -16.20 12.35
N ARG A 4 10.24 -17.28 13.10
CA ARG A 4 9.04 -18.12 13.10
C ARG A 4 7.92 -17.37 13.85
N LEU A 5 7.30 -16.39 13.16
CA LEU A 5 6.14 -15.70 13.69
C LEU A 5 4.87 -16.42 13.23
N ARG A 6 3.93 -16.58 14.15
CA ARG A 6 2.56 -16.96 13.76
C ARG A 6 2.00 -15.84 12.90
N THR A 7 1.34 -16.21 11.83
CA THR A 7 0.93 -15.25 10.79
C THR A 7 -0.59 -15.23 10.64
N ILE A 8 -1.13 -14.03 10.50
CA ILE A 8 -2.52 -13.79 10.09
C ILE A 8 -2.48 -13.01 8.78
N ILE A 9 -3.23 -13.47 7.78
CA ILE A 9 -3.32 -12.85 6.48
C ILE A 9 -4.75 -12.33 6.28
N ILE A 10 -4.87 -11.06 5.93
CA ILE A 10 -6.12 -10.41 5.53
C ILE A 10 -6.02 -10.11 4.04
N CYS A 11 -6.88 -10.70 3.22
CA CYS A 11 -6.82 -10.56 1.77
C CYS A 11 -8.22 -10.41 1.15
N PRO A 12 -8.34 -9.92 -0.09
CA PRO A 12 -9.58 -9.97 -0.84
C PRO A 12 -10.15 -11.39 -0.92
N PRO A 13 -11.49 -11.56 -0.91
CA PRO A 13 -12.10 -12.90 -0.93
C PRO A 13 -11.63 -13.79 -2.08
N HIS A 14 -11.41 -13.23 -3.28
CA HIS A 14 -10.96 -13.97 -4.45
C HIS A 14 -9.49 -14.41 -4.38
N LEU A 15 -8.67 -13.82 -3.52
CA LEU A 15 -7.27 -14.20 -3.31
C LEU A 15 -7.09 -15.20 -2.17
N LYS A 16 -8.16 -15.52 -1.43
CA LYS A 16 -8.05 -16.40 -0.27
C LYS A 16 -7.51 -17.77 -0.63
N GLN A 17 -8.01 -18.37 -1.70
CA GLN A 17 -7.55 -19.68 -2.17
C GLN A 17 -6.07 -19.64 -2.55
N GLN A 18 -5.63 -18.61 -3.27
CA GLN A 18 -4.23 -18.44 -3.66
C GLN A 18 -3.31 -18.33 -2.44
N TRP A 19 -3.72 -17.63 -1.37
CA TRP A 19 -2.96 -17.57 -0.14
C TRP A 19 -2.90 -18.91 0.60
N GLU A 20 -3.97 -19.74 0.55
CA GLU A 20 -3.94 -21.10 1.10
C GLU A 20 -2.97 -21.99 0.30
N GLU A 21 -2.97 -21.90 -1.04
CA GLU A 21 -2.03 -22.61 -1.91
C GLU A 21 -0.58 -22.20 -1.63
N TYR A 22 -0.28 -20.91 -1.45
CA TYR A 22 1.05 -20.43 -1.09
C TYR A 22 1.53 -20.95 0.28
N LYS A 23 0.64 -21.11 1.25
CA LYS A 23 1.01 -21.72 2.55
C LYS A 23 1.54 -23.14 2.36
N ASP A 24 0.87 -23.90 1.51
CA ASP A 24 1.24 -25.30 1.25
C ASP A 24 2.53 -25.37 0.42
N GLU A 25 2.63 -24.57 -0.63
CA GLU A 25 3.78 -24.54 -1.53
C GLU A 25 5.07 -24.08 -0.81
N PHE A 26 4.99 -23.04 0.00
CA PHE A 26 6.16 -22.48 0.69
C PHE A 26 6.34 -22.98 2.13
N GLY A 27 5.48 -23.87 2.59
CA GLY A 27 5.62 -24.54 3.88
C GLY A 27 5.55 -23.62 5.09
N PHE A 28 4.72 -22.57 5.07
CA PHE A 28 4.53 -21.67 6.21
C PHE A 28 3.13 -21.78 6.81
N THR A 29 3.01 -21.47 8.10
CA THR A 29 1.72 -21.53 8.81
C THR A 29 1.11 -20.14 8.94
N ALA A 30 -0.12 -19.98 8.46
CA ALA A 30 -0.89 -18.76 8.61
C ALA A 30 -2.40 -19.04 8.68
N SER A 31 -3.13 -18.16 9.38
CA SER A 31 -4.59 -18.12 9.34
C SER A 31 -5.04 -17.07 8.33
N VAL A 32 -5.83 -17.46 7.32
CA VAL A 32 -6.23 -16.57 6.22
C VAL A 32 -7.69 -16.13 6.37
N PHE A 33 -7.90 -14.83 6.39
CA PHE A 33 -9.22 -14.20 6.49
C PHE A 33 -9.47 -13.27 5.28
N SER A 34 -10.73 -13.18 4.87
CA SER A 34 -11.13 -12.19 3.85
C SER A 34 -11.31 -10.80 4.47
N THR A 35 -11.17 -9.75 3.65
CA THR A 35 -11.32 -8.34 4.07
C THR A 35 -12.65 -8.04 4.77
N GLY A 36 -13.74 -8.74 4.45
CA GLY A 36 -15.03 -8.62 5.17
C GLY A 36 -15.11 -9.41 6.48
N LYS A 37 -14.01 -10.02 6.96
CA LYS A 37 -13.95 -10.83 8.19
C LYS A 37 -12.83 -10.40 9.13
N VAL A 38 -12.51 -9.11 9.16
CA VAL A 38 -11.44 -8.56 10.01
C VAL A 38 -11.74 -8.77 11.49
N GLU A 39 -13.00 -8.65 11.88
CA GLU A 39 -13.44 -8.93 13.25
C GLU A 39 -13.20 -10.39 13.65
N ALA A 40 -13.49 -11.34 12.77
CA ALA A 40 -13.21 -12.75 13.01
C ALA A 40 -11.69 -13.00 13.15
N ALA A 41 -10.86 -12.29 12.39
CA ALA A 41 -9.41 -12.35 12.51
C ALA A 41 -8.92 -11.83 13.86
N LEU A 42 -9.45 -10.69 14.33
CA LEU A 42 -9.14 -10.14 15.65
C LEU A 42 -9.58 -11.07 16.78
N ASN A 43 -10.77 -11.66 16.70
CA ASN A 43 -11.26 -12.62 17.67
C ASN A 43 -10.40 -13.89 17.70
N HIS A 44 -10.03 -14.40 16.53
CA HIS A 44 -9.09 -15.52 16.43
C HIS A 44 -7.74 -15.19 17.08
N TYR A 45 -7.15 -14.03 16.77
CA TYR A 45 -5.93 -13.55 17.40
C TYR A 45 -6.05 -13.52 18.93
N ARG A 46 -7.11 -12.91 19.46
CA ARG A 46 -7.34 -12.80 20.92
C ARG A 46 -7.46 -14.15 21.62
N MET A 47 -8.01 -15.16 20.94
CA MET A 47 -8.13 -16.52 21.50
C MET A 47 -6.81 -17.26 21.58
N ILE A 48 -5.85 -16.96 20.69
CA ILE A 48 -4.64 -17.77 20.55
C ILE A 48 -3.35 -17.04 20.95
N VAL A 49 -3.38 -15.71 21.11
CA VAL A 49 -2.19 -14.93 21.48
C VAL A 49 -1.79 -15.23 22.93
N ARG A 50 -0.47 -15.39 23.14
CA ARG A 50 0.13 -15.53 24.48
C ARG A 50 0.69 -14.17 24.94
N PRO A 51 0.89 -13.98 26.26
CA PRO A 51 1.57 -12.77 26.76
C PRO A 51 2.90 -12.55 26.03
N ASP A 52 3.16 -11.32 25.63
CA ASP A 52 4.37 -10.85 24.92
C ASP A 52 4.62 -11.50 23.54
N GLU A 53 3.72 -12.33 23.04
CA GLU A 53 3.81 -12.91 21.70
C GLU A 53 3.45 -11.88 20.65
N LYS A 54 4.27 -11.80 19.58
CA LYS A 54 4.00 -10.98 18.41
C LYS A 54 3.72 -11.87 17.20
N PHE A 55 2.70 -11.49 16.47
CA PHE A 55 2.35 -12.09 15.18
C PHE A 55 2.92 -11.28 14.03
N LEU A 56 2.92 -11.88 12.85
CA LEU A 56 3.03 -11.17 11.58
C LEU A 56 1.62 -11.00 11.01
N ILE A 57 1.19 -9.76 10.83
CA ILE A 57 -0.07 -9.44 10.19
C ILE A 57 0.23 -9.00 8.75
N ILE A 58 -0.24 -9.77 7.79
CA ILE A 58 -0.13 -9.43 6.36
C ILE A 58 -1.49 -8.92 5.90
N VAL A 59 -1.51 -7.72 5.33
CA VAL A 59 -2.72 -7.12 4.75
C VAL A 59 -2.51 -6.95 3.26
N ASP A 60 -3.20 -7.76 2.49
CA ASP A 60 -3.16 -7.69 1.04
C ASP A 60 -4.21 -6.70 0.51
N GLU A 61 -3.86 -6.00 -0.56
CA GLU A 61 -4.61 -4.87 -1.10
C GLU A 61 -4.90 -3.80 -0.03
N ALA A 62 -3.87 -3.45 0.74
CA ALA A 62 -3.97 -2.57 1.91
C ALA A 62 -4.53 -1.18 1.60
N HIS A 63 -4.50 -0.74 0.33
CA HIS A 63 -5.12 0.51 -0.12
C HIS A 63 -6.64 0.59 0.14
N LYS A 64 -7.30 -0.53 0.43
CA LYS A 64 -8.72 -0.57 0.84
C LYS A 64 -8.94 0.05 2.21
N TYR A 65 -7.94 0.06 3.08
CA TYR A 65 -7.99 0.59 4.45
C TYR A 65 -7.45 2.02 4.56
N LYS A 66 -7.65 2.82 3.54
CA LYS A 66 -7.28 4.24 3.54
C LYS A 66 -8.27 5.16 4.27
N ASN A 67 -9.49 4.68 4.53
CA ASN A 67 -10.51 5.43 5.23
C ASN A 67 -10.61 5.00 6.70
N GLU A 68 -10.17 5.86 7.61
CA GLU A 68 -10.16 5.62 9.06
C GLU A 68 -11.55 5.61 9.72
N PHE A 69 -12.55 6.12 9.01
CA PHE A 69 -13.92 6.23 9.55
C PHE A 69 -14.76 4.96 9.36
N ILE A 70 -14.22 3.93 8.73
CA ILE A 70 -14.89 2.64 8.60
C ILE A 70 -14.55 1.73 9.78
N LEU A 71 -15.53 0.97 10.25
CA LEU A 71 -15.38 0.04 11.38
C LEU A 71 -14.22 -0.95 11.17
N ASP A 72 -14.12 -1.51 9.98
CA ASP A 72 -13.07 -2.48 9.65
C ASP A 72 -11.66 -1.91 9.83
N TYR A 73 -11.47 -0.59 9.63
CA TYR A 73 -10.18 0.05 9.87
C TYR A 73 -9.82 0.04 11.36
N SER A 74 -10.75 0.39 12.26
CA SER A 74 -10.47 0.41 13.70
C SER A 74 -10.17 -0.99 14.23
N ILE A 75 -10.88 -2.01 13.75
CA ILE A 75 -10.65 -3.40 14.11
C ILE A 75 -9.27 -3.88 13.60
N LEU A 76 -8.92 -3.53 12.36
CA LEU A 76 -7.61 -3.84 11.78
C LEU A 76 -6.49 -3.12 12.53
N HIS A 77 -6.70 -1.86 12.93
CA HIS A 77 -5.74 -1.10 13.73
C HIS A 77 -5.45 -1.80 15.08
N ASP A 78 -6.49 -2.28 15.79
CA ASP A 78 -6.32 -3.04 17.02
C ASP A 78 -5.49 -4.32 16.81
N LEU A 79 -5.71 -5.01 15.69
CA LEU A 79 -4.94 -6.20 15.34
C LEU A 79 -3.48 -5.86 15.01
N CYS A 80 -3.22 -4.73 14.36
CA CYS A 80 -1.91 -4.33 13.88
C CYS A 80 -1.00 -3.74 14.97
N MET A 81 -1.55 -2.94 15.90
CA MET A 81 -0.77 -2.10 16.82
C MET A 81 0.21 -2.85 17.73
N SER A 82 -0.10 -4.07 18.13
CA SER A 82 0.78 -4.88 18.99
C SER A 82 1.66 -5.86 18.21
N ASN A 83 1.55 -5.89 16.89
CA ASN A 83 2.12 -6.92 16.05
C ASN A 83 3.13 -6.36 15.02
N LYS A 84 3.81 -7.25 14.30
CA LYS A 84 4.57 -6.89 13.11
C LYS A 84 3.63 -6.84 11.92
N VAL A 85 3.73 -5.81 11.10
CA VAL A 85 2.78 -5.57 10.01
C VAL A 85 3.50 -5.54 8.68
N MET A 86 2.92 -6.19 7.68
CA MET A 86 3.29 -6.11 6.28
C MET A 86 2.07 -5.74 5.46
N LEU A 87 2.10 -4.56 4.85
CA LEU A 87 1.05 -4.09 3.95
C LEU A 87 1.48 -4.34 2.51
N LEU A 88 0.67 -5.05 1.75
CA LEU A 88 0.89 -5.31 0.33
C LEU A 88 -0.09 -4.46 -0.48
N THR A 89 0.41 -3.75 -1.48
CA THR A 89 -0.41 -2.97 -2.40
C THR A 89 0.32 -2.73 -3.71
N ALA A 90 -0.37 -2.86 -4.82
CA ALA A 90 0.17 -2.55 -6.15
C ALA A 90 0.25 -1.03 -6.41
N THR A 91 -0.52 -0.21 -5.69
CA THR A 91 -0.69 1.22 -5.97
C THR A 91 -0.50 2.10 -4.74
N PRO A 92 0.67 2.06 -4.07
CA PRO A 92 0.88 2.82 -2.84
C PRO A 92 0.95 4.34 -3.06
N PHE A 93 1.31 4.78 -4.28
CA PHE A 93 1.62 6.18 -4.58
C PHE A 93 0.59 6.91 -5.46
N ASN A 94 -0.49 6.25 -5.88
CA ASN A 94 -1.60 6.91 -6.59
C ASN A 94 -2.60 7.55 -5.62
N ASN A 95 -2.30 7.54 -4.35
CA ASN A 95 -3.19 7.96 -3.29
C ASN A 95 -2.78 9.35 -2.77
N ARG A 96 -3.74 10.01 -2.15
CA ARG A 96 -3.50 11.30 -1.47
C ARG A 96 -2.57 11.10 -0.27
N PRO A 97 -1.87 12.14 0.20
CA PRO A 97 -1.07 12.05 1.42
C PRO A 97 -1.84 11.49 2.61
N GLU A 98 -3.14 11.82 2.72
CA GLU A 98 -4.02 11.28 3.76
C GLU A 98 -4.15 9.77 3.70
N ASP A 99 -4.26 9.19 2.50
CA ASP A 99 -4.42 7.73 2.32
C ASP A 99 -3.17 6.98 2.80
N ILE A 100 -1.98 7.51 2.49
CA ILE A 100 -0.70 6.96 2.94
C ILE A 100 -0.58 7.08 4.46
N TYR A 101 -0.94 8.24 5.00
CA TYR A 101 -0.91 8.48 6.43
C TYR A 101 -1.83 7.53 7.19
N SER A 102 -3.03 7.27 6.69
CA SER A 102 -3.95 6.31 7.28
C SER A 102 -3.38 4.89 7.31
N MET A 103 -2.72 4.45 6.23
CA MET A 103 -2.03 3.15 6.22
C MET A 103 -0.88 3.09 7.24
N LEU A 104 -0.10 4.16 7.39
CA LEU A 104 0.98 4.21 8.39
C LEU A 104 0.45 4.15 9.83
N LYS A 105 -0.68 4.79 10.10
CA LYS A 105 -1.31 4.77 11.43
C LYS A 105 -1.78 3.39 11.87
N LEU A 106 -1.95 2.44 10.98
CA LEU A 106 -2.23 1.05 11.36
C LEU A 106 -1.14 0.43 12.26
N PHE A 107 0.10 0.91 12.18
CA PHE A 107 1.23 0.33 12.93
C PHE A 107 2.23 1.35 13.48
N GLN A 108 1.97 2.66 13.30
CA GLN A 108 2.79 3.74 13.83
C GLN A 108 1.96 4.65 14.71
N ILE A 109 2.50 5.02 15.86
CA ILE A 109 1.91 6.06 16.71
C ILE A 109 2.35 7.43 16.15
N PRO A 110 1.43 8.30 15.71
CA PRO A 110 1.78 9.54 15.01
C PRO A 110 2.70 10.49 15.80
N SER A 111 2.47 10.62 17.09
CA SER A 111 3.25 11.50 17.97
C SER A 111 4.57 10.89 18.44
N LYS A 112 4.76 9.58 18.28
CA LYS A 112 5.94 8.84 18.74
C LYS A 112 6.29 7.77 17.70
N SER A 113 6.70 8.23 16.52
CA SER A 113 7.06 7.34 15.42
C SER A 113 8.33 6.55 15.77
N THR A 114 8.37 5.30 15.34
CA THR A 114 9.58 4.46 15.40
C THR A 114 10.48 4.66 14.19
N LEU A 115 10.10 5.51 13.24
CA LEU A 115 10.85 5.82 12.03
C LEU A 115 12.00 6.77 12.35
N LYS A 116 13.21 6.39 11.95
CA LYS A 116 14.39 7.26 12.11
C LYS A 116 14.37 8.50 11.19
N THR A 117 13.52 8.51 10.20
CA THR A 117 13.38 9.58 9.19
C THR A 117 12.51 10.74 9.65
N VAL A 118 11.70 10.53 10.69
CA VAL A 118 10.77 11.54 11.20
C VAL A 118 10.45 11.27 12.68
N GLU A 119 10.61 12.27 13.54
CA GLU A 119 10.28 12.15 14.97
C GLU A 119 8.77 12.22 15.22
N ASN A 120 8.10 13.14 14.56
CA ASN A 120 6.65 13.34 14.65
C ASN A 120 5.98 13.15 13.29
N LEU A 121 5.51 11.94 13.06
CA LEU A 121 4.82 11.56 11.83
C LEU A 121 3.54 12.37 11.62
N GLY A 122 2.82 12.68 12.72
CA GLY A 122 1.59 13.46 12.67
C GLY A 122 1.82 14.89 12.19
N ALA A 123 2.85 15.56 12.70
CA ALA A 123 3.21 16.92 12.30
C ALA A 123 3.65 16.97 10.82
N ALA A 124 4.52 16.02 10.41
CA ALA A 124 5.00 15.94 9.03
C ALA A 124 3.86 15.73 8.02
N PHE A 125 2.96 14.78 8.30
CA PHE A 125 1.84 14.52 7.40
C PHE A 125 0.78 15.63 7.43
N LYS A 126 0.59 16.32 8.55
CA LYS A 126 -0.31 17.49 8.62
C LYS A 126 0.14 18.59 7.65
N ASP A 127 1.44 18.87 7.60
CA ASP A 127 2.02 19.83 6.64
C ASP A 127 1.80 19.38 5.18
N LEU A 128 2.16 18.14 4.86
CA LEU A 128 2.02 17.59 3.51
C LEU A 128 0.56 17.54 3.04
N ILE A 129 -0.37 17.24 3.93
CA ILE A 129 -1.80 17.25 3.65
C ILE A 129 -2.30 18.68 3.38
N SER A 130 -1.85 19.65 4.17
CA SER A 130 -2.21 21.06 3.94
C SER A 130 -1.73 21.52 2.58
N ARG A 131 -0.46 21.33 2.27
CA ARG A 131 0.15 21.69 0.98
C ARG A 131 -0.56 21.02 -0.20
N TYR A 132 -0.94 19.75 -0.06
CA TYR A 132 -1.69 19.05 -1.10
C TYR A 132 -3.09 19.65 -1.32
N LYS A 133 -3.78 20.05 -0.24
CA LYS A 133 -5.10 20.71 -0.34
C LYS A 133 -5.01 22.07 -1.01
N ASP A 134 -4.00 22.86 -0.63
CA ASP A 134 -3.75 24.17 -1.22
C ASP A 134 -3.44 24.06 -2.72
N LEU A 135 -2.65 23.04 -3.10
CA LEU A 135 -2.34 22.72 -4.49
C LEU A 135 -3.59 22.35 -5.29
N ALA A 136 -4.42 21.46 -4.72
CA ALA A 136 -5.67 21.01 -5.36
C ALA A 136 -6.67 22.16 -5.51
N GLU A 137 -6.74 23.05 -4.54
CA GLU A 137 -7.59 24.24 -4.60
C GLU A 137 -7.07 25.26 -5.64
N GLY A 138 -5.76 25.51 -5.66
CA GLY A 138 -5.11 26.38 -6.66
C GLY A 138 -5.32 25.88 -8.09
N GLN A 139 -5.23 24.56 -8.30
CA GLN A 139 -5.53 23.93 -9.58
C GLN A 139 -7.00 24.12 -9.97
N ARG A 140 -7.94 23.87 -9.05
CA ARG A 140 -9.39 24.03 -9.31
C ARG A 140 -9.77 25.45 -9.66
N LYS A 141 -9.12 26.44 -9.02
CA LYS A 141 -9.35 27.86 -9.26
C LYS A 141 -8.57 28.43 -10.47
N ASN A 142 -7.77 27.61 -11.16
CA ASN A 142 -6.87 27.99 -12.24
C ASN A 142 -5.92 29.16 -11.85
N ILE A 143 -5.48 29.20 -10.59
CA ILE A 143 -4.58 30.25 -10.08
C ILE A 143 -3.11 29.84 -10.33
N LEU A 144 -2.81 28.53 -10.36
CA LEU A 144 -1.47 27.99 -10.53
C LEU A 144 -1.23 27.56 -11.97
N SER A 145 -0.02 27.80 -12.45
CA SER A 145 0.44 27.29 -13.74
C SER A 145 0.68 25.78 -13.67
N LYS A 146 0.68 25.09 -14.81
CA LYS A 146 1.00 23.65 -14.88
C LYS A 146 2.39 23.30 -14.34
N SER A 147 3.36 24.21 -14.49
CA SER A 147 4.72 24.03 -13.97
C SER A 147 4.78 24.12 -12.45
N GLU A 148 4.07 25.06 -11.85
CA GLU A 148 3.97 25.22 -10.39
C GLU A 148 3.26 24.00 -9.76
N ILE A 149 2.16 23.57 -10.35
CA ILE A 149 1.42 22.38 -9.91
C ILE A 149 2.34 21.17 -9.92
N LYS A 150 3.08 20.94 -11.02
CA LYS A 150 4.00 19.81 -11.14
C LYS A 150 5.13 19.89 -10.11
N SER A 151 5.76 21.04 -9.98
CA SER A 151 6.88 21.24 -9.05
C SER A 151 6.46 20.98 -7.59
N GLU A 152 5.31 21.48 -7.17
CA GLU A 152 4.82 21.29 -5.82
C GLU A 152 4.37 19.83 -5.58
N ALA A 153 3.69 19.21 -6.54
CA ALA A 153 3.32 17.81 -6.47
C ALA A 153 4.56 16.89 -6.34
N ASP A 154 5.60 17.15 -7.13
CA ASP A 154 6.87 16.41 -7.07
C ASP A 154 7.57 16.61 -5.70
N SER A 155 7.54 17.82 -5.15
CA SER A 155 8.07 18.15 -3.82
C SER A 155 7.34 17.35 -2.72
N ILE A 156 6.00 17.36 -2.72
CA ILE A 156 5.19 16.60 -1.77
C ILE A 156 5.49 15.10 -1.89
N ALA A 157 5.53 14.56 -3.10
CA ALA A 157 5.83 13.15 -3.36
C ALA A 157 7.24 12.76 -2.88
N GLN A 158 8.24 13.62 -3.08
CA GLN A 158 9.60 13.38 -2.62
C GLN A 158 9.69 13.38 -1.09
N ASN A 159 9.01 14.29 -0.41
CA ASN A 159 8.96 14.33 1.04
C ASN A 159 8.30 13.06 1.62
N ILE A 160 7.18 12.62 1.04
CA ILE A 160 6.55 11.35 1.45
C ILE A 160 7.51 10.19 1.27
N ARG A 161 8.15 10.09 0.09
CA ARG A 161 9.12 9.02 -0.20
C ARG A 161 10.26 9.00 0.81
N SER A 162 10.81 10.15 1.17
CA SER A 162 11.91 10.25 2.15
C SER A 162 11.49 9.74 3.53
N ILE A 163 10.26 10.02 3.95
CA ILE A 163 9.72 9.56 5.23
C ILE A 163 9.56 8.03 5.24
N ILE A 164 8.95 7.46 4.18
CA ILE A 164 8.56 6.06 4.15
C ILE A 164 9.62 5.12 3.55
N SER A 165 10.69 5.65 2.96
CA SER A 165 11.73 4.84 2.30
C SER A 165 12.27 3.67 3.14
N PRO A 166 12.45 3.78 4.47
CA PRO A 166 12.91 2.64 5.28
C PRO A 166 11.88 1.52 5.44
N LEU A 167 10.61 1.80 5.13
CA LEU A 167 9.49 0.87 5.28
C LEU A 167 9.10 0.20 3.97
N VAL A 168 9.45 0.79 2.84
CA VAL A 168 8.94 0.38 1.54
C VAL A 168 9.94 -0.51 0.82
N VAL A 169 9.51 -1.72 0.49
CA VAL A 169 10.19 -2.60 -0.46
C VAL A 169 9.41 -2.59 -1.75
N ARG A 170 9.95 -1.95 -2.77
CA ARG A 170 9.36 -1.95 -4.11
C ARG A 170 9.92 -3.13 -4.90
N ARG A 171 9.02 -3.83 -5.58
CA ARG A 171 9.37 -4.85 -6.58
C ARG A 171 8.57 -4.59 -7.85
N SER A 172 9.21 -4.72 -8.98
CA SER A 172 8.60 -4.57 -10.30
C SER A 172 8.94 -5.79 -11.16
N ARG A 173 8.25 -5.96 -12.29
CA ARG A 173 8.58 -7.04 -13.22
C ARG A 173 10.00 -6.87 -13.82
N LEU A 174 10.50 -5.65 -13.92
CA LEU A 174 11.86 -5.37 -14.39
C LEU A 174 12.90 -5.98 -13.44
N ASP A 175 12.62 -6.07 -12.13
CA ASP A 175 13.52 -6.70 -11.16
C ASP A 175 13.82 -8.17 -11.52
N LEU A 176 12.90 -8.85 -12.25
CA LEU A 176 13.11 -10.23 -12.71
C LEU A 176 14.27 -10.34 -13.70
N GLU A 177 14.54 -9.27 -14.45
CA GLU A 177 15.65 -9.21 -15.41
C GLU A 177 16.89 -8.52 -14.83
N GLU A 178 16.73 -7.60 -13.89
CA GLU A 178 17.81 -6.78 -13.34
C GLU A 178 18.51 -7.46 -12.17
N ILE A 179 17.76 -8.20 -11.34
CA ILE A 179 18.33 -8.85 -10.15
C ILE A 179 18.90 -10.22 -10.53
N PRO A 180 20.22 -10.46 -10.35
CA PRO A 180 20.88 -11.69 -10.79
C PRO A 180 20.24 -12.97 -10.23
N GLU A 181 19.86 -12.96 -8.96
CA GLU A 181 19.26 -14.10 -8.26
C GLU A 181 17.93 -14.52 -8.89
N TYR A 182 17.09 -13.55 -9.28
CA TYR A 182 15.82 -13.82 -9.95
C TYR A 182 16.03 -14.33 -11.37
N LYS A 183 17.00 -13.74 -12.08
CA LYS A 183 17.36 -14.17 -13.43
C LYS A 183 17.90 -15.60 -13.47
N GLU A 184 18.70 -15.99 -12.48
CA GLU A 184 19.17 -17.37 -12.34
C GLU A 184 18.05 -18.34 -12.03
N ASP A 185 17.13 -17.95 -11.13
CA ASP A 185 16.00 -18.80 -10.75
C ASP A 185 15.06 -19.01 -11.94
N LEU A 186 14.73 -17.98 -12.69
CA LEU A 186 13.94 -18.08 -13.92
C LEU A 186 14.59 -19.02 -14.95
N LYS A 187 15.93 -18.94 -15.12
CA LYS A 187 16.66 -19.85 -16.00
C LYS A 187 16.56 -21.30 -15.53
N ARG A 188 16.70 -21.57 -14.24
CA ARG A 188 16.56 -22.92 -13.68
C ARG A 188 15.17 -23.50 -13.91
N GLN A 189 14.14 -22.67 -13.84
CA GLN A 189 12.75 -23.05 -14.06
C GLN A 189 12.34 -23.05 -15.54
N HIS A 190 13.25 -22.71 -16.46
CA HIS A 190 12.97 -22.56 -17.89
C HIS A 190 11.84 -21.56 -18.19
N ILE A 191 11.68 -20.53 -17.36
CA ILE A 191 10.69 -19.47 -17.52
C ILE A 191 11.32 -18.29 -18.25
N ASN A 192 10.75 -17.87 -19.38
CA ASN A 192 11.10 -16.65 -20.08
C ASN A 192 9.98 -15.61 -19.84
N PRO A 193 10.17 -14.66 -18.92
CA PRO A 193 9.15 -13.64 -18.67
C PRO A 193 9.04 -12.72 -19.88
N VAL A 194 7.82 -12.50 -20.36
CA VAL A 194 7.52 -11.45 -21.34
C VAL A 194 7.13 -10.20 -20.57
N ILE A 195 7.97 -9.19 -20.59
CA ILE A 195 7.67 -7.89 -20.01
C ILE A 195 6.97 -7.06 -21.09
N PRO A 196 5.68 -6.71 -20.93
CA PRO A 196 4.98 -5.90 -21.91
C PRO A 196 5.59 -4.50 -21.97
N GLU A 197 5.66 -3.94 -23.16
CA GLU A 197 6.04 -2.54 -23.35
C GLU A 197 5.07 -1.60 -22.56
N PRO A 198 5.55 -0.41 -22.16
CA PRO A 198 4.69 0.57 -21.54
C PRO A 198 3.45 0.85 -22.41
N PRO A 199 2.26 1.00 -21.82
CA PRO A 199 1.07 1.27 -22.60
C PRO A 199 1.20 2.58 -23.38
N VAL A 200 0.95 2.51 -24.69
CA VAL A 200 0.94 3.68 -25.54
C VAL A 200 -0.42 4.36 -25.41
N GLN A 201 -0.43 5.65 -25.13
CA GLN A 201 -1.67 6.44 -25.10
C GLN A 201 -2.20 6.59 -26.52
N LEU A 202 -3.26 5.87 -26.84
CA LEU A 202 -3.98 6.05 -28.12
C LEU A 202 -4.91 7.26 -27.99
N GLY A 203 -4.61 8.34 -28.70
CA GLY A 203 -5.52 9.46 -28.83
C GLY A 203 -6.61 9.12 -29.85
N TYR A 204 -7.87 9.09 -29.44
CA TYR A 204 -9.01 9.02 -30.35
C TYR A 204 -9.50 10.42 -30.67
N TYR A 205 -9.52 10.79 -31.95
CA TYR A 205 -10.24 11.95 -32.41
C TYR A 205 -11.73 11.59 -32.53
N TRP A 206 -12.50 12.01 -31.55
CA TRP A 206 -13.96 12.00 -31.67
C TRP A 206 -14.36 13.09 -32.66
N GLY A 207 -15.08 12.69 -33.72
CA GLY A 207 -15.61 13.70 -34.66
C GLY A 207 -16.47 14.74 -33.95
N THR A 208 -16.59 15.93 -34.51
CA THR A 208 -17.27 17.11 -33.92
C THR A 208 -18.69 16.81 -33.41
N PHE A 209 -19.37 15.83 -34.02
CA PHE A 209 -20.72 15.40 -33.63
C PHE A 209 -20.74 14.64 -32.29
N VAL A 210 -19.73 13.84 -31.99
CA VAL A 210 -19.66 13.09 -30.76
C VAL A 210 -19.22 13.98 -29.59
N ASN A 211 -18.34 14.94 -29.83
CA ASN A 211 -17.98 15.94 -28.82
C ASN A 211 -19.17 16.76 -28.34
N SER A 212 -20.17 17.05 -29.20
CA SER A 212 -21.37 17.81 -28.82
C SER A 212 -22.36 17.01 -27.93
N ILE A 213 -22.23 15.68 -27.87
CA ILE A 213 -23.10 14.81 -27.05
C ILE A 213 -22.53 14.62 -25.62
N PHE A 214 -21.20 14.69 -25.44
CA PHE A 214 -20.52 14.41 -24.15
C PHE A 214 -20.01 15.64 -23.41
N VAL A 215 -20.23 16.85 -23.93
CA VAL A 215 -19.92 18.10 -23.24
C VAL A 215 -21.23 18.74 -22.75
N HIS A 216 -21.81 18.10 -21.72
CA HIS A 216 -22.82 18.73 -20.85
C HIS A 216 -22.63 18.20 -19.43
#